data_e00c4ec6ea13d4f4c623de4afe7dbb7a
#
_entry.id   e00c4ec6ea13d4f4c623de4afe7dbb7a
#
_cell.length_a   1.000
_cell.length_b   1.000
_cell.length_c   1.000
_cell.angle_alpha   90.00
_cell.angle_beta   90.00
_cell.angle_gamma   90.00
#
_symmetry.space_group_name_H-M   'P 1'
#
loop_
_entity.id
_entity.type
_entity.pdbx_description
1 polymer ?
#
loop_
_entity_poly.entity_id
_entity_poly.type
_entity_poly.pdbx_seq_one_letter_code
_entity_poly.pdbx_strand_id
1 'polypeptide(L)'
;MKYVTGICCGDELETAYDNFKEIFEKYNDENFDNYGTSQKSGKRNIRIRSYTQSFDSSVSPEEAHRIGVEWAKKVFGENRLIIVSTHSNTNHCHNHIAVCSYDLDGIRWHSNRKTLDFVRKRSDEICLEHGLDIIRNPKKKSAIGYKEWDSRKKGCSWKIKMADTIDRLIHSDDVMDVYSLVEKIKEYGYTFTNEKRQHFAAE
;
A
#
# COMPACT_ATOMS: atom_id res chain seq x y z
N MET A 1 15.21 -16.00 -11.16
CA MET A 1 14.19 -16.13 -12.22
C MET A 1 12.96 -15.38 -11.76
N LYS A 2 12.33 -14.57 -12.58
CA LYS A 2 11.07 -13.92 -12.24
C LYS A 2 9.94 -14.81 -12.74
N TYR A 3 9.02 -15.17 -11.86
CA TYR A 3 7.80 -15.87 -12.24
C TYR A 3 6.74 -14.80 -12.57
N VAL A 4 6.18 -14.85 -13.76
CA VAL A 4 5.11 -13.96 -14.22
C VAL A 4 4.04 -14.82 -14.89
N THR A 5 2.78 -14.58 -14.54
CA THR A 5 1.63 -15.21 -15.19
C THR A 5 0.54 -14.18 -15.41
N GLY A 6 0.05 -14.10 -16.64
CA GLY A 6 -1.12 -13.32 -17.01
C GLY A 6 -2.38 -14.18 -17.05
N ILE A 7 -3.46 -13.71 -16.44
CA ILE A 7 -4.79 -14.32 -16.54
C ILE A 7 -5.61 -13.44 -17.49
N CYS A 8 -6.07 -13.99 -18.59
CA CYS A 8 -6.78 -13.29 -19.67
C CYS A 8 -6.02 -12.16 -20.38
N CYS A 9 -4.72 -11.94 -20.11
CA CYS A 9 -3.98 -10.81 -20.69
C CYS A 9 -2.63 -11.20 -21.33
N GLY A 10 -2.26 -12.49 -21.31
CA GLY A 10 -0.93 -12.93 -21.73
C GLY A 10 0.14 -12.65 -20.67
N ASP A 11 1.28 -13.36 -20.78
CA ASP A 11 2.37 -13.30 -19.80
C ASP A 11 3.37 -12.17 -20.09
N GLU A 12 3.35 -11.59 -21.29
CA GLU A 12 4.21 -10.50 -21.69
C GLU A 12 3.65 -9.15 -21.25
N LEU A 13 4.49 -8.29 -20.66
CA LEU A 13 4.06 -7.03 -20.08
C LEU A 13 3.44 -6.06 -21.09
N GLU A 14 3.97 -6.00 -22.31
CA GLU A 14 3.45 -5.12 -23.37
C GLU A 14 2.06 -5.56 -23.79
N THR A 15 1.89 -6.84 -24.11
CA THR A 15 0.57 -7.42 -24.45
C THR A 15 -0.44 -7.25 -23.32
N ALA A 16 -0.02 -7.50 -22.10
CA ALA A 16 -0.86 -7.33 -20.94
C ALA A 16 -1.27 -5.86 -20.73
N TYR A 17 -0.35 -4.90 -20.91
CA TYR A 17 -0.64 -3.48 -20.84
C TYR A 17 -1.70 -3.06 -21.85
N ASP A 18 -1.53 -3.46 -23.11
CA ASP A 18 -2.47 -3.13 -24.19
C ASP A 18 -3.87 -3.70 -23.91
N ASN A 19 -3.94 -4.95 -23.44
CA ASN A 19 -5.20 -5.59 -23.06
C ASN A 19 -5.88 -4.86 -21.88
N PHE A 20 -5.13 -4.47 -20.85
CA PHE A 20 -5.65 -3.68 -19.73
C PHE A 20 -6.20 -2.33 -20.19
N LYS A 21 -5.48 -1.67 -21.09
CA LYS A 21 -5.89 -0.40 -21.69
C LYS A 21 -7.16 -0.56 -22.49
N GLU A 22 -7.22 -1.54 -23.39
CA GLU A 22 -8.39 -1.82 -24.23
C GLU A 22 -9.66 -2.05 -23.37
N ILE A 23 -9.59 -2.95 -22.39
CA ILE A 23 -10.73 -3.27 -21.53
C ILE A 23 -11.15 -2.07 -20.68
N PHE A 24 -10.19 -1.32 -20.13
CA PHE A 24 -10.52 -0.13 -19.36
C PHE A 24 -11.22 0.93 -20.23
N GLU A 25 -10.67 1.26 -21.38
CA GLU A 25 -11.22 2.28 -22.29
C GLU A 25 -12.55 1.86 -22.92
N LYS A 26 -12.74 0.55 -23.15
CA LYS A 26 -14.01 -0.01 -23.65
C LYS A 26 -15.20 0.26 -22.70
N TYR A 27 -14.96 0.19 -21.38
CA TYR A 27 -16.02 0.33 -20.37
C TYR A 27 -15.96 1.64 -19.60
N ASN A 28 -15.01 2.51 -19.94
CA ASN A 28 -14.82 3.81 -19.32
C ASN A 28 -14.40 4.84 -20.36
N ASP A 29 -15.23 5.86 -20.59
CA ASP A 29 -14.97 6.93 -21.55
C ASP A 29 -13.73 7.81 -21.22
N GLU A 30 -12.77 7.29 -20.47
CA GLU A 30 -11.54 7.99 -20.08
C GLU A 30 -10.32 7.24 -20.59
N ASN A 31 -9.33 8.01 -21.07
CA ASN A 31 -8.08 7.45 -21.54
C ASN A 31 -7.30 6.78 -20.39
N PHE A 32 -6.80 5.57 -20.62
CA PHE A 32 -6.05 4.78 -19.66
C PHE A 32 -4.76 5.49 -19.21
N ASP A 33 -4.10 6.22 -20.07
CA ASP A 33 -2.83 6.89 -19.80
C ASP A 33 -3.00 8.24 -19.08
N ASN A 34 -4.22 8.75 -18.99
CA ASN A 34 -4.50 10.00 -18.28
C ASN A 34 -4.59 9.78 -16.76
N TYR A 35 -3.49 9.93 -16.06
CA TYR A 35 -3.37 9.71 -14.61
C TYR A 35 -3.94 10.87 -13.77
N GLY A 36 -5.12 11.33 -14.08
CA GLY A 36 -5.77 12.44 -13.37
C GLY A 36 -6.96 12.03 -12.52
N THR A 37 -7.63 13.05 -12.01
CA THR A 37 -8.96 12.94 -11.44
C THR A 37 -9.97 12.89 -12.59
N SER A 38 -10.96 11.99 -12.52
CA SER A 38 -12.02 11.93 -13.52
C SER A 38 -12.67 13.29 -13.71
N GLN A 39 -12.69 13.79 -14.93
CA GLN A 39 -13.35 15.06 -15.27
C GLN A 39 -14.87 15.00 -15.04
N LYS A 40 -15.47 13.81 -15.18
CA LYS A 40 -16.92 13.60 -15.02
C LYS A 40 -17.38 13.52 -13.56
N SER A 41 -16.55 12.92 -12.67
CA SER A 41 -16.97 12.64 -11.30
C SER A 41 -16.22 13.40 -10.22
N GLY A 42 -15.15 14.11 -10.58
CA GLY A 42 -14.22 14.72 -9.62
C GLY A 42 -13.48 13.71 -8.72
N LYS A 43 -13.68 12.41 -8.94
CA LYS A 43 -13.07 11.33 -8.16
C LYS A 43 -11.95 10.68 -8.96
N ARG A 44 -10.96 10.16 -8.23
CA ARG A 44 -9.85 9.42 -8.84
C ARG A 44 -10.36 8.17 -9.53
N ASN A 45 -10.14 8.07 -10.85
CA ASN A 45 -10.52 6.89 -11.61
C ASN A 45 -9.42 5.84 -11.49
N ILE A 46 -9.74 4.74 -10.82
CA ILE A 46 -8.79 3.65 -10.58
C ILE A 46 -8.87 2.66 -11.74
N ARG A 47 -7.76 2.50 -12.42
CA ARG A 47 -7.59 1.63 -13.58
C ARG A 47 -7.18 0.23 -13.20
N ILE A 48 -6.20 0.16 -12.29
CA ILE A 48 -5.59 -1.07 -11.81
C ILE A 48 -5.63 -1.06 -10.28
N ARG A 49 -5.92 -2.21 -9.69
CA ARG A 49 -5.77 -2.49 -8.27
C ARG A 49 -4.52 -3.34 -8.08
N SER A 50 -3.68 -2.93 -7.14
CA SER A 50 -2.49 -3.70 -6.77
C SER A 50 -2.69 -4.35 -5.41
N TYR A 51 -2.33 -5.62 -5.35
CA TYR A 51 -2.30 -6.43 -4.13
C TYR A 51 -0.91 -7.00 -3.94
N THR A 52 -0.51 -7.19 -2.68
CA THR A 52 0.73 -7.86 -2.33
C THR A 52 0.42 -9.00 -1.38
N GLN A 53 0.93 -10.19 -1.71
CA GLN A 53 0.87 -11.38 -0.87
C GLN A 53 2.28 -11.78 -0.50
N SER A 54 2.62 -11.83 0.78
CA SER A 54 3.96 -12.15 1.28
C SER A 54 3.94 -13.49 1.98
N PHE A 55 5.04 -14.23 1.84
CA PHE A 55 5.20 -15.57 2.38
C PHE A 55 6.37 -15.63 3.36
N ASP A 56 6.39 -16.67 4.18
CA ASP A 56 7.54 -16.98 5.01
C ASP A 56 8.76 -17.32 4.15
N SER A 57 9.96 -17.17 4.71
CA SER A 57 11.22 -17.45 4.02
C SER A 57 11.42 -18.92 3.64
N SER A 58 10.65 -19.83 4.24
CA SER A 58 10.64 -21.26 3.92
C SER A 58 9.92 -21.60 2.62
N VAL A 59 9.06 -20.69 2.11
CA VAL A 59 8.26 -20.91 0.90
C VAL A 59 9.10 -20.62 -0.35
N SER A 60 9.19 -21.57 -1.26
CA SER A 60 9.91 -21.38 -2.52
C SER A 60 9.22 -20.34 -3.42
N PRO A 61 9.98 -19.65 -4.30
CA PRO A 61 9.38 -18.69 -5.25
C PRO A 61 8.35 -19.32 -6.18
N GLU A 62 8.57 -20.57 -6.57
CA GLU A 62 7.66 -21.34 -7.43
C GLU A 62 6.34 -21.64 -6.72
N GLU A 63 6.42 -22.09 -5.48
CA GLU A 63 5.25 -22.35 -4.62
C GLU A 63 4.48 -21.06 -4.35
N ALA A 64 5.18 -19.99 -3.98
CA ALA A 64 4.58 -18.68 -3.77
C ALA A 64 3.85 -18.18 -5.01
N HIS A 65 4.44 -18.37 -6.19
CA HIS A 65 3.82 -18.00 -7.46
C HIS A 65 2.55 -18.81 -7.74
N ARG A 66 2.62 -20.12 -7.60
CA ARG A 66 1.48 -21.03 -7.78
C ARG A 66 0.30 -20.63 -6.89
N ILE A 67 0.56 -20.39 -5.62
CA ILE A 67 -0.45 -19.92 -4.64
C ILE A 67 -1.02 -18.56 -5.04
N GLY A 68 -0.18 -17.64 -5.51
CA GLY A 68 -0.62 -16.33 -5.96
C GLY A 68 -1.56 -16.37 -7.16
N VAL A 69 -1.26 -17.21 -8.15
CA VAL A 69 -2.12 -17.43 -9.33
C VAL A 69 -3.45 -18.05 -8.92
N GLU A 70 -3.42 -19.08 -8.07
CA GLU A 70 -4.63 -19.73 -7.55
C GLU A 70 -5.50 -18.74 -6.76
N TRP A 71 -4.88 -17.96 -5.87
CA TRP A 71 -5.59 -16.92 -5.12
C TRP A 71 -6.23 -15.88 -6.05
N ALA A 72 -5.50 -15.41 -7.05
CA ALA A 72 -6.01 -14.43 -8.00
C ALA A 72 -7.26 -14.94 -8.73
N LYS A 73 -7.23 -16.20 -9.21
CA LYS A 73 -8.39 -16.85 -9.85
C LYS A 73 -9.56 -17.03 -8.90
N LYS A 74 -9.34 -17.52 -7.68
CA LYS A 74 -10.40 -17.72 -6.68
C LYS A 74 -11.07 -16.40 -6.23
N VAL A 75 -10.31 -15.29 -6.18
CA VAL A 75 -10.80 -14.00 -5.70
C VAL A 75 -11.48 -13.20 -6.79
N PHE A 76 -10.86 -13.09 -7.97
CA PHE A 76 -11.30 -12.19 -9.03
C PHE A 76 -11.98 -12.89 -10.19
N GLY A 77 -11.99 -14.22 -10.19
CA GLY A 77 -12.49 -15.04 -11.29
C GLY A 77 -11.49 -15.17 -12.45
N GLU A 78 -11.85 -15.97 -13.43
CA GLU A 78 -11.05 -16.21 -14.64
C GLU A 78 -11.43 -15.28 -15.80
N ASN A 79 -12.41 -14.38 -15.58
CA ASN A 79 -12.92 -13.44 -16.57
C ASN A 79 -12.39 -12.01 -16.36
N ARG A 80 -11.26 -11.86 -15.68
CA ARG A 80 -10.64 -10.56 -15.40
C ARG A 80 -9.15 -10.59 -15.76
N LEU A 81 -8.67 -9.49 -16.33
CA LEU A 81 -7.25 -9.36 -16.64
C LEU A 81 -6.46 -9.16 -15.36
N ILE A 82 -5.52 -10.07 -15.10
CA ILE A 82 -4.69 -10.06 -13.91
C ILE A 82 -3.27 -10.42 -14.30
N ILE A 83 -2.28 -9.74 -13.72
CA ILE A 83 -0.88 -10.13 -13.76
C ILE A 83 -0.43 -10.50 -12.36
N VAL A 84 0.16 -11.67 -12.22
CA VAL A 84 0.82 -12.13 -11.00
C VAL A 84 2.31 -12.19 -11.26
N SER A 85 3.09 -11.44 -10.48
CA SER A 85 4.56 -11.45 -10.55
C SER A 85 5.15 -11.77 -9.18
N THR A 86 6.05 -12.75 -9.12
CA THR A 86 6.70 -13.17 -7.88
C THR A 86 8.12 -12.65 -7.80
N HIS A 87 8.46 -12.03 -6.71
CA HIS A 87 9.77 -11.50 -6.39
C HIS A 87 10.42 -12.29 -5.25
N SER A 88 11.71 -12.60 -5.40
CA SER A 88 12.52 -13.33 -4.43
C SER A 88 13.82 -12.59 -4.08
N ASN A 89 13.88 -11.29 -4.31
CA ASN A 89 15.06 -10.45 -4.07
C ASN A 89 15.17 -9.90 -2.65
N THR A 90 14.29 -10.33 -1.77
CA THR A 90 14.26 -10.01 -0.34
C THR A 90 14.39 -11.29 0.47
N ASN A 91 14.48 -11.19 1.80
CA ASN A 91 14.57 -12.37 2.68
C ASN A 91 13.34 -13.29 2.64
N HIS A 92 12.29 -12.90 1.94
CA HIS A 92 11.06 -13.67 1.77
C HIS A 92 10.44 -13.40 0.40
N CYS A 93 9.74 -14.40 -0.13
CA CYS A 93 9.02 -14.27 -1.40
C CYS A 93 7.75 -13.42 -1.24
N HIS A 94 7.43 -12.67 -2.27
CA HIS A 94 6.17 -11.94 -2.33
C HIS A 94 5.65 -11.83 -3.76
N ASN A 95 4.34 -11.92 -3.89
CA ASN A 95 3.62 -11.71 -5.13
C ASN A 95 3.15 -10.28 -5.22
N HIS A 96 3.33 -9.66 -6.38
CA HIS A 96 2.61 -8.47 -6.79
C HIS A 96 1.53 -8.89 -7.77
N ILE A 97 0.29 -8.53 -7.47
CA ILE A 97 -0.88 -8.91 -8.27
C ILE A 97 -1.57 -7.63 -8.74
N ALA A 98 -1.50 -7.38 -10.04
CA ALA A 98 -2.16 -6.27 -10.70
C ALA A 98 -3.48 -6.74 -11.31
N VAL A 99 -4.58 -6.09 -10.95
CA VAL A 99 -5.94 -6.50 -11.31
C VAL A 99 -6.62 -5.36 -12.06
N CYS A 100 -7.13 -5.60 -13.26
CA CYS A 100 -7.91 -4.63 -14.01
C CYS A 100 -9.19 -4.25 -13.27
N SER A 101 -9.55 -2.97 -13.30
CA SER A 101 -10.76 -2.49 -12.64
C SER A 101 -12.04 -3.05 -13.24
N TYR A 102 -12.04 -3.37 -14.53
CA TYR A 102 -13.14 -4.02 -15.21
C TYR A 102 -12.77 -5.44 -15.62
N ASP A 103 -13.73 -6.35 -15.62
CA ASP A 103 -13.59 -7.64 -16.27
C ASP A 103 -14.00 -7.59 -17.75
N LEU A 104 -13.94 -8.74 -18.43
CA LEU A 104 -14.28 -8.83 -19.85
C LEU A 104 -15.75 -8.54 -20.16
N ASP A 105 -16.63 -8.65 -19.15
CA ASP A 105 -18.07 -8.33 -19.24
C ASP A 105 -18.38 -6.88 -18.81
N GLY A 106 -17.37 -6.10 -18.41
CA GLY A 106 -17.52 -4.71 -17.98
C GLY A 106 -17.94 -4.54 -16.52
N ILE A 107 -17.90 -5.61 -15.72
CA ILE A 107 -18.21 -5.51 -14.29
C ILE A 107 -17.04 -4.92 -13.55
N ARG A 108 -17.28 -3.78 -12.89
CA ARG A 108 -16.25 -3.07 -12.14
C ARG A 108 -15.99 -3.71 -10.79
N TRP A 109 -14.70 -3.93 -10.47
CA TRP A 109 -14.27 -4.34 -9.14
C TRP A 109 -14.29 -3.16 -8.16
N HIS A 110 -15.11 -3.27 -7.13
CA HIS A 110 -15.20 -2.28 -6.07
C HIS A 110 -14.37 -2.72 -4.87
N SER A 111 -13.36 -1.90 -4.51
CA SER A 111 -12.54 -2.14 -3.33
C SER A 111 -12.98 -1.24 -2.18
N ASN A 112 -13.42 -1.86 -1.12
CA ASN A 112 -13.78 -1.24 0.16
C ASN A 112 -13.25 -2.11 1.32
N ARG A 113 -13.58 -1.76 2.56
CA ARG A 113 -13.12 -2.52 3.72
C ARG A 113 -13.61 -3.99 3.69
N LYS A 114 -14.85 -4.23 3.30
CA LYS A 114 -15.43 -5.58 3.22
C LYS A 114 -14.71 -6.43 2.16
N THR A 115 -14.45 -5.85 0.99
CA THR A 115 -13.67 -6.53 -0.06
C THR A 115 -12.23 -6.78 0.38
N LEU A 116 -11.61 -5.88 1.13
CA LEU A 116 -10.27 -6.11 1.66
C LEU A 116 -10.24 -7.28 2.66
N ASP A 117 -11.22 -7.36 3.53
CA ASP A 117 -11.34 -8.46 4.49
C ASP A 117 -11.63 -9.79 3.76
N PHE A 118 -12.45 -9.76 2.71
CA PHE A 118 -12.71 -10.92 1.85
C PHE A 118 -11.43 -11.42 1.16
N VAL A 119 -10.66 -10.54 0.51
CA VAL A 119 -9.44 -10.95 -0.22
C VAL A 119 -8.38 -11.49 0.73
N ARG A 120 -8.28 -10.96 1.95
CA ARG A 120 -7.38 -11.46 2.99
C ARG A 120 -7.79 -12.85 3.46
N LYS A 121 -9.08 -13.02 3.78
CA LYS A 121 -9.62 -14.30 4.22
C LYS A 121 -9.37 -15.40 3.17
N ARG A 122 -9.56 -15.08 1.88
CA ARG A 122 -9.26 -16.01 0.78
C ARG A 122 -7.77 -16.34 0.67
N SER A 123 -6.89 -15.38 0.94
CA SER A 123 -5.44 -15.63 1.00
C SER A 123 -5.09 -16.59 2.13
N ASP A 124 -5.65 -16.36 3.32
CA ASP A 124 -5.43 -17.23 4.48
C ASP A 124 -5.94 -18.65 4.23
N GLU A 125 -7.14 -18.80 3.66
CA GLU A 125 -7.73 -20.11 3.33
C GLU A 125 -6.83 -20.91 2.38
N ILE A 126 -6.34 -20.29 1.30
CA ILE A 126 -5.46 -20.95 0.33
C ILE A 126 -4.12 -21.30 0.96
N CYS A 127 -3.52 -20.41 1.75
CA CYS A 127 -2.29 -20.73 2.47
C CYS A 127 -2.46 -21.99 3.35
N LEU A 128 -3.57 -22.08 4.07
CA LEU A 128 -3.88 -23.26 4.89
C LEU A 128 -4.10 -24.52 4.05
N GLU A 129 -4.78 -24.42 2.88
CA GLU A 129 -4.95 -25.54 1.94
C GLU A 129 -3.60 -26.09 1.44
N HIS A 130 -2.58 -25.20 1.35
CA HIS A 130 -1.21 -25.56 0.97
C HIS A 130 -0.31 -25.90 2.18
N GLY A 131 -0.88 -26.05 3.40
CA GLY A 131 -0.14 -26.39 4.61
C GLY A 131 0.77 -25.28 5.13
N LEU A 132 0.54 -24.05 4.72
CA LEU A 132 1.31 -22.89 5.18
C LEU A 132 0.67 -22.26 6.43
N ASP A 133 1.51 -21.71 7.28
CA ASP A 133 1.06 -20.94 8.45
C ASP A 133 0.50 -19.57 8.04
N ILE A 134 -0.48 -19.09 8.83
CA ILE A 134 -1.08 -17.78 8.66
C ILE A 134 -0.90 -16.91 9.91
N ILE A 135 -0.93 -15.60 9.73
CA ILE A 135 -0.87 -14.64 10.84
C ILE A 135 -2.26 -14.55 11.50
N ARG A 136 -2.51 -15.33 12.54
CA ARG A 136 -3.80 -15.38 13.25
C ARG A 136 -4.10 -14.11 14.04
N ASN A 137 -3.06 -13.49 14.61
CA ASN A 137 -3.19 -12.27 15.41
C ASN A 137 -2.26 -11.18 14.83
N PRO A 138 -2.67 -10.49 13.76
CA PRO A 138 -1.85 -9.44 13.19
C PRO A 138 -1.63 -8.34 14.25
N LYS A 139 -0.37 -7.94 14.45
CA LYS A 139 -0.04 -6.80 15.30
C LYS A 139 -0.89 -5.60 14.85
N LYS A 140 -1.49 -4.88 15.80
CA LYS A 140 -2.17 -3.62 15.50
C LYS A 140 -1.23 -2.75 14.68
N LYS A 141 -1.75 -2.13 13.61
CA LYS A 141 -0.93 -1.21 12.80
C LYS A 141 -0.26 -0.21 13.76
N SER A 142 1.04 -0.09 13.64
CA SER A 142 1.75 1.02 14.26
C SER A 142 1.08 2.32 13.80
N ALA A 143 0.83 3.25 14.73
CA ALA A 143 0.37 4.60 14.39
C ALA A 143 1.38 5.37 13.52
N ILE A 144 2.59 4.81 13.35
CA ILE A 144 3.71 5.40 12.62
C ILE A 144 3.71 4.85 11.20
N GLY A 145 3.58 5.73 10.19
CA GLY A 145 3.72 5.36 8.78
C GLY A 145 5.15 4.94 8.42
N TYR A 146 5.30 4.18 7.31
CA TYR A 146 6.60 3.66 6.86
C TYR A 146 7.68 4.76 6.73
N LYS A 147 7.36 5.90 6.14
CA LYS A 147 8.31 7.02 5.97
C LYS A 147 8.84 7.51 7.32
N GLU A 148 7.98 7.66 8.30
CA GLU A 148 8.35 8.09 9.65
C GLU A 148 9.17 7.01 10.36
N TRP A 149 8.79 5.72 10.23
CA TRP A 149 9.55 4.60 10.76
C TRP A 149 10.97 4.54 10.18
N ASP A 150 11.11 4.69 8.87
CA ASP A 150 12.41 4.69 8.18
C ASP A 150 13.27 5.89 8.60
N SER A 151 12.66 7.09 8.71
CA SER A 151 13.34 8.28 9.20
C SER A 151 13.84 8.11 10.65
N ARG A 152 13.06 7.45 11.51
CA ARG A 152 13.47 7.11 12.88
C ARG A 152 14.66 6.16 12.88
N LYS A 153 14.59 5.11 12.07
CA LYS A 153 15.69 4.14 11.93
C LYS A 153 16.99 4.78 11.44
N LYS A 154 16.90 5.79 10.58
CA LYS A 154 18.03 6.56 10.05
C LYS A 154 18.48 7.70 10.98
N GLY A 155 17.81 7.91 12.11
CA GLY A 155 18.14 9.01 13.04
C GLY A 155 17.83 10.42 12.51
N CYS A 156 17.05 10.52 11.41
CA CYS A 156 16.72 11.79 10.76
C CYS A 156 15.25 12.24 10.95
N SER A 157 14.49 11.57 11.83
CA SER A 157 13.11 11.95 12.11
C SER A 157 13.07 13.32 12.82
N TRP A 158 12.47 14.30 12.15
CA TRP A 158 12.26 15.61 12.73
C TRP A 158 11.31 15.55 13.95
N LYS A 159 10.39 14.60 13.98
CA LYS A 159 9.44 14.41 15.10
C LYS A 159 10.16 13.95 16.37
N ILE A 160 11.16 13.07 16.24
CA ILE A 160 11.99 12.68 17.39
C ILE A 160 12.83 13.88 17.84
N LYS A 161 13.50 14.56 16.92
CA LYS A 161 14.30 15.74 17.25
C LYS A 161 13.48 16.82 17.96
N MET A 162 12.25 17.05 17.50
CA MET A 162 11.34 18.00 18.16
C MET A 162 10.94 17.51 19.56
N ALA A 163 10.57 16.23 19.71
CA ALA A 163 10.23 15.66 21.02
C ALA A 163 11.42 15.78 22.01
N ASP A 164 12.62 15.42 21.58
CA ASP A 164 13.84 15.54 22.41
C ASP A 164 14.14 17.02 22.77
N THR A 165 13.82 17.96 21.87
CA THR A 165 13.98 19.39 22.15
C THR A 165 12.96 19.85 23.17
N ILE A 166 11.71 19.45 23.03
CA ILE A 166 10.65 19.77 24.01
C ILE A 166 10.98 19.19 25.38
N ASP A 167 11.38 17.91 25.43
CA ASP A 167 11.73 17.25 26.68
C ASP A 167 12.89 17.95 27.41
N ARG A 168 13.92 18.41 26.68
CA ARG A 168 15.00 19.20 27.25
C ARG A 168 14.55 20.55 27.76
N LEU A 169 13.69 21.24 27.02
CA LEU A 169 13.19 22.57 27.38
C LEU A 169 12.29 22.52 28.60
N ILE A 170 11.40 21.53 28.71
CA ILE A 170 10.51 21.35 29.88
C ILE A 170 11.33 21.15 31.18
N HIS A 171 12.50 20.55 31.08
CA HIS A 171 13.38 20.32 32.24
C HIS A 171 14.41 21.45 32.45
N SER A 172 14.35 22.52 31.66
CA SER A 172 15.22 23.68 31.86
C SER A 172 14.59 24.73 32.75
N ASP A 173 15.40 25.47 33.49
CA ASP A 173 14.94 26.56 34.35
C ASP A 173 14.38 27.77 33.57
N ASP A 174 14.57 27.77 32.24
CA ASP A 174 14.13 28.87 31.34
C ASP A 174 12.66 28.77 30.93
N VAL A 175 11.99 27.63 31.21
CA VAL A 175 10.61 27.35 30.80
C VAL A 175 9.73 27.21 32.03
N MET A 176 8.91 28.22 32.28
CA MET A 176 8.01 28.24 33.44
C MET A 176 6.56 27.94 33.08
N ASP A 177 6.20 28.12 31.82
CA ASP A 177 4.84 27.89 31.32
C ASP A 177 4.82 27.55 29.82
N VAL A 178 3.62 27.33 29.27
CA VAL A 178 3.43 26.98 27.85
C VAL A 178 3.86 28.11 26.92
N TYR A 179 3.74 29.35 27.34
CA TYR A 179 4.12 30.50 26.47
C TYR A 179 5.64 30.59 26.34
N SER A 180 6.37 30.50 27.45
CA SER A 180 7.83 30.48 27.43
C SER A 180 8.37 29.26 26.67
N LEU A 181 7.71 28.10 26.76
CA LEU A 181 8.03 26.91 25.96
C LEU A 181 7.88 27.18 24.46
N VAL A 182 6.75 27.78 24.05
CA VAL A 182 6.47 28.11 22.63
C VAL A 182 7.53 29.07 22.08
N GLU A 183 7.90 30.11 22.82
CA GLU A 183 8.93 31.05 22.38
C GLU A 183 10.29 30.36 22.25
N LYS A 184 10.66 29.52 23.21
CA LYS A 184 11.91 28.75 23.15
C LYS A 184 11.94 27.77 21.99
N ILE A 185 10.84 27.08 21.67
CA ILE A 185 10.76 26.16 20.53
C ILE A 185 10.98 26.89 19.20
N LYS A 186 10.51 28.15 19.08
CA LYS A 186 10.75 28.97 17.88
C LYS A 186 12.25 29.27 17.68
N GLU A 187 13.02 29.45 18.75
CA GLU A 187 14.48 29.64 18.68
C GLU A 187 15.21 28.43 18.05
N TYR A 188 14.59 27.23 18.13
CA TYR A 188 15.10 26.00 17.49
C TYR A 188 14.60 25.80 16.05
N GLY A 189 13.95 26.82 15.43
CA GLY A 189 13.52 26.78 14.05
C GLY A 189 12.16 26.11 13.82
N TYR A 190 11.39 25.85 14.87
CA TYR A 190 10.04 25.29 14.71
C TYR A 190 9.02 26.43 14.63
N THR A 191 8.08 26.30 13.68
CA THR A 191 7.00 27.27 13.48
C THR A 191 5.64 26.64 13.80
N PHE A 192 4.70 27.49 14.26
CA PHE A 192 3.33 27.07 14.52
C PHE A 192 2.45 27.45 13.35
N THR A 193 1.89 26.48 12.63
CA THR A 193 1.07 26.73 11.43
C THR A 193 -0.38 27.06 11.75
N ASN A 194 -0.86 26.81 12.96
CA ASN A 194 -2.23 27.11 13.35
C ASN A 194 -2.36 27.23 14.88
N GLU A 195 -2.24 28.42 15.40
CA GLU A 195 -2.33 28.71 16.84
C GLU A 195 -3.66 28.28 17.47
N LYS A 196 -4.76 28.28 16.69
CA LYS A 196 -6.09 27.85 17.17
C LYS A 196 -6.23 26.33 17.29
N ARG A 197 -5.37 25.53 16.64
CA ARG A 197 -5.44 24.07 16.63
C ARG A 197 -4.23 23.38 17.26
N GLN A 198 -3.28 24.12 17.79
CA GLN A 198 -2.05 23.61 18.44
C GLN A 198 -1.31 22.54 17.60
N HIS A 199 -1.24 22.71 16.28
CA HIS A 199 -0.44 21.84 15.42
C HIS A 199 0.93 22.48 15.17
N PHE A 200 1.98 21.69 15.41
CA PHE A 200 3.36 22.07 15.14
C PHE A 200 3.78 21.57 13.75
N ALA A 201 4.48 22.40 12.98
CA ALA A 201 5.19 22.02 11.78
C ALA A 201 6.66 22.47 11.89
N ALA A 202 7.56 21.71 11.28
CA ALA A 202 8.95 22.08 11.07
C ALA A 202 9.15 22.40 9.58
N GLU A 203 9.87 23.43 9.26
CA GLU A 203 10.38 23.72 7.93
C GLU A 203 11.57 22.82 7.57
#